data_a1e4d79f62562d3620310f4584cb1fc8
#
_entry.id   a1e4d79f62562d3620310f4584cb1fc8
#
_cell.length_a   1.000
_cell.length_b   1.000
_cell.length_c   1.000
_cell.angle_alpha   90.00
_cell.angle_beta   90.00
_cell.angle_gamma   90.00
#
_symmetry.space_group_name_H-M   'P 1'
#
loop_
_entity.id
_entity.type
_entity.pdbx_description
1 polymer ?
#
loop_
_entity_poly.entity_id
_entity_poly.type
_entity_poly.pdbx_seq_one_letter_code
_entity_poly.pdbx_strand_id
1 'polypeptide(L)'
;MTSTTLTPAVPAPDPAGAPADGSAQPPAVVFVHGMRTSGAIWERQVEHVRALGHDAVAVDLPAHGARAHERFTLDRSFEVLDEAAASFGPGRRVALVGLSLGGYTSLAWAARRPANLAGVVAAACTSDPKGKPVALYRDVARLVVVGGGAVGRGARWAARTSGAAWSAITRAGRSLPGGGASSHALAGPGDAGAAHRPAAPGWHVVTDALTQLAGRSWLAHVRDVDVPVWLVNGARDHMRLDEQRYLAAAADAALVVVPRAGHDVNSEAPEAFNRVLGRALADFGRGRGARLGA
;
A
#
# COMPACT_ATOMS: atom_id res chain seq x y z
N MET A 1 37.28 41.25 -42.94
CA MET A 1 35.88 40.85 -43.30
C MET A 1 35.61 39.48 -42.67
N THR A 2 35.06 39.47 -41.47
CA THR A 2 34.77 38.24 -40.72
C THR A 2 33.26 37.99 -40.80
N SER A 3 32.86 36.92 -41.53
CA SER A 3 31.48 36.47 -41.65
C SER A 3 31.07 35.68 -40.39
N THR A 4 30.15 36.21 -39.62
CA THR A 4 29.51 35.52 -38.49
C THR A 4 28.30 34.74 -39.02
N THR A 5 28.39 33.44 -39.00
CA THR A 5 27.28 32.54 -39.34
C THR A 5 26.36 32.39 -38.12
N LEU A 6 25.14 32.91 -38.19
CA LEU A 6 24.10 32.74 -37.20
C LEU A 6 23.46 31.34 -37.39
N THR A 7 23.60 30.48 -36.39
CA THR A 7 22.88 29.23 -36.29
C THR A 7 21.42 29.52 -35.91
N PRO A 8 20.39 28.99 -36.62
CA PRO A 8 19.01 29.22 -36.24
C PRO A 8 18.69 28.48 -34.93
N ALA A 9 18.03 29.17 -33.99
CA ALA A 9 17.54 28.63 -32.74
C ALA A 9 16.48 27.57 -33.03
N VAL A 10 16.65 26.39 -32.42
CA VAL A 10 15.63 25.34 -32.39
C VAL A 10 14.44 25.85 -31.58
N PRO A 11 13.21 25.87 -32.14
CA PRO A 11 12.04 26.27 -31.38
C PRO A 11 11.84 25.30 -30.22
N ALA A 12 11.50 25.83 -29.02
CA ALA A 12 11.12 25.05 -27.87
C ALA A 12 9.90 24.18 -28.23
N PRO A 13 9.81 22.92 -27.73
CA PRO A 13 8.62 22.11 -27.97
C PRO A 13 7.41 22.82 -27.38
N ASP A 14 6.35 22.94 -28.17
CA ASP A 14 5.04 23.40 -27.71
C ASP A 14 4.62 22.61 -26.46
N PRO A 15 4.06 23.23 -25.40
CA PRO A 15 3.47 22.51 -24.30
C PRO A 15 2.35 21.67 -24.90
N ALA A 16 2.52 20.35 -24.86
CA ALA A 16 1.56 19.36 -25.41
C ALA A 16 0.16 19.76 -24.99
N GLY A 17 -0.70 19.99 -25.98
CA GLY A 17 -2.05 20.50 -25.80
C GLY A 17 -2.83 19.70 -24.75
N ALA A 18 -3.47 20.44 -23.84
CA ALA A 18 -4.55 19.89 -23.01
C ALA A 18 -5.58 19.21 -23.94
N PRO A 19 -6.12 18.03 -23.59
CA PRO A 19 -7.11 17.38 -24.43
C PRO A 19 -8.32 18.30 -24.63
N ALA A 20 -8.66 18.56 -25.87
CA ALA A 20 -9.68 19.52 -26.27
C ALA A 20 -11.13 19.04 -26.05
N ASP A 21 -11.33 17.88 -25.41
CA ASP A 21 -12.65 17.24 -25.26
C ASP A 21 -13.29 17.38 -23.87
N GLY A 22 -12.73 18.18 -22.95
CA GLY A 22 -13.30 18.41 -21.61
C GLY A 22 -13.30 17.17 -20.71
N SER A 23 -12.65 16.05 -21.08
CA SER A 23 -12.47 14.92 -20.21
C SER A 23 -11.42 15.29 -19.14
N ALA A 24 -11.84 15.28 -17.87
CA ALA A 24 -10.93 15.49 -16.77
C ALA A 24 -9.81 14.41 -16.82
N GLN A 25 -8.56 14.83 -16.74
CA GLN A 25 -7.43 13.89 -16.71
C GLN A 25 -7.67 12.77 -15.69
N PRO A 26 -7.38 11.49 -16.04
CA PRO A 26 -7.57 10.38 -15.09
C PRO A 26 -6.70 10.62 -13.86
N PRO A 27 -7.15 10.23 -12.64
CA PRO A 27 -6.41 10.50 -11.43
C PRO A 27 -5.01 9.88 -11.49
N ALA A 28 -4.00 10.58 -10.99
CA ALA A 28 -2.67 10.00 -10.78
C ALA A 28 -2.73 8.96 -9.65
N VAL A 29 -1.83 8.00 -9.64
CA VAL A 29 -1.85 6.88 -8.69
C VAL A 29 -0.60 6.87 -7.82
N VAL A 30 -0.79 6.90 -6.49
CA VAL A 30 0.27 6.75 -5.50
C VAL A 30 0.18 5.36 -4.89
N PHE A 31 1.21 4.55 -5.07
CA PHE A 31 1.30 3.20 -4.49
C PHE A 31 2.09 3.23 -3.18
N VAL A 32 1.53 2.58 -2.15
CA VAL A 32 2.07 2.56 -0.78
C VAL A 32 2.28 1.11 -0.35
N HIS A 33 3.53 0.74 -0.12
CA HIS A 33 3.92 -0.65 0.15
C HIS A 33 3.60 -1.11 1.58
N GLY A 34 3.68 -2.43 1.80
CA GLY A 34 3.54 -3.09 3.10
C GLY A 34 4.80 -2.98 3.98
N MET A 35 4.66 -3.45 5.24
CA MET A 35 5.77 -3.47 6.20
C MET A 35 6.94 -4.31 5.68
N ARG A 36 8.18 -3.83 5.89
CA ARG A 36 9.43 -4.50 5.52
C ARG A 36 9.61 -4.77 4.01
N THR A 37 8.93 -4.01 3.18
CA THR A 37 9.10 -4.04 1.72
C THR A 37 9.53 -2.66 1.22
N SER A 38 9.32 -2.35 -0.05
CA SER A 38 9.57 -1.04 -0.64
C SER A 38 8.60 -0.79 -1.79
N GLY A 39 8.64 0.40 -2.39
CA GLY A 39 7.86 0.73 -3.58
C GLY A 39 8.04 -0.25 -4.74
N ALA A 40 9.17 -0.96 -4.78
CA ALA A 40 9.47 -1.94 -5.83
C ALA A 40 8.44 -3.10 -5.92
N ILE A 41 7.68 -3.41 -4.85
CA ILE A 41 6.62 -4.43 -4.92
C ILE A 41 5.49 -4.08 -5.89
N TRP A 42 5.41 -2.83 -6.31
CA TRP A 42 4.35 -2.29 -7.15
C TRP A 42 4.72 -2.18 -8.63
N GLU A 43 5.90 -2.61 -9.05
CA GLU A 43 6.41 -2.45 -10.42
C GLU A 43 5.37 -2.88 -11.48
N ARG A 44 4.80 -4.08 -11.34
CA ARG A 44 3.76 -4.60 -12.26
C ARG A 44 2.47 -3.77 -12.26
N GLN A 45 2.08 -3.22 -11.11
CA GLN A 45 0.90 -2.37 -10.99
C GLN A 45 1.15 -0.99 -11.58
N VAL A 46 2.33 -0.42 -11.37
CA VAL A 46 2.76 0.85 -11.98
C VAL A 46 2.73 0.75 -13.51
N GLU A 47 3.32 -0.31 -14.07
CA GLU A 47 3.28 -0.57 -15.51
C GLU A 47 1.84 -0.67 -16.02
N HIS A 48 1.01 -1.45 -15.32
CA HIS A 48 -0.39 -1.66 -15.68
C HIS A 48 -1.20 -0.35 -15.71
N VAL A 49 -1.11 0.50 -14.68
CA VAL A 49 -1.91 1.74 -14.63
C VAL A 49 -1.39 2.78 -15.61
N ARG A 50 -0.07 2.80 -15.88
CA ARG A 50 0.50 3.65 -16.93
C ARG A 50 0.01 3.25 -18.31
N ALA A 51 -0.12 1.95 -18.57
CA ALA A 51 -0.73 1.45 -19.82
C ALA A 51 -2.21 1.83 -19.95
N LEU A 52 -2.90 2.13 -18.84
CA LEU A 52 -4.28 2.66 -18.81
C LEU A 52 -4.33 4.20 -18.91
N GLY A 53 -3.19 4.88 -19.05
CA GLY A 53 -3.11 6.34 -19.19
C GLY A 53 -3.05 7.12 -17.88
N HIS A 54 -2.80 6.46 -16.74
CA HIS A 54 -2.62 7.12 -15.46
C HIS A 54 -1.13 7.44 -15.21
N ASP A 55 -0.84 8.64 -14.69
CA ASP A 55 0.45 8.88 -14.05
C ASP A 55 0.54 8.07 -12.76
N ALA A 56 1.73 7.55 -12.44
CA ALA A 56 1.87 6.71 -11.27
C ALA A 56 3.26 6.82 -10.63
N VAL A 57 3.28 6.78 -9.29
CA VAL A 57 4.49 6.68 -8.47
C VAL A 57 4.30 5.65 -7.37
N ALA A 58 5.34 4.87 -7.09
CA ALA A 58 5.41 4.02 -5.90
C ALA A 58 6.39 4.66 -4.91
N VAL A 59 5.89 4.99 -3.71
CA VAL A 59 6.69 5.64 -2.67
C VAL A 59 7.35 4.63 -1.76
N ASP A 60 8.49 5.00 -1.17
CA ASP A 60 9.04 4.32 -0.01
C ASP A 60 8.60 5.04 1.26
N LEU A 61 7.95 4.32 2.17
CA LEU A 61 7.60 4.84 3.50
C LEU A 61 8.86 5.06 4.34
N PRO A 62 8.81 5.92 5.39
CA PRO A 62 9.93 6.09 6.31
C PRO A 62 10.46 4.75 6.83
N ALA A 63 11.77 4.64 7.03
CA ALA A 63 12.51 3.43 7.39
C ALA A 63 12.53 2.31 6.33
N HIS A 64 12.06 2.57 5.10
CA HIS A 64 12.04 1.59 4.01
C HIS A 64 12.71 2.14 2.74
N GLY A 65 13.25 1.24 1.92
CA GLY A 65 13.81 1.58 0.61
C GLY A 65 14.78 2.75 0.65
N ALA A 66 14.58 3.74 -0.19
CA ALA A 66 15.39 4.97 -0.24
C ALA A 66 15.31 5.81 1.06
N ARG A 67 14.26 5.62 1.88
CA ARG A 67 14.05 6.30 3.16
C ARG A 67 14.46 5.43 4.37
N ALA A 68 15.31 4.43 4.18
CA ALA A 68 15.75 3.50 5.23
C ALA A 68 16.46 4.19 6.41
N HIS A 69 16.99 5.40 6.21
CA HIS A 69 17.65 6.22 7.23
C HIS A 69 16.67 6.98 8.14
N GLU A 70 15.40 7.08 7.76
CA GLU A 70 14.35 7.75 8.55
C GLU A 70 13.75 6.80 9.59
N ARG A 71 13.07 7.35 10.62
CA ARG A 71 12.24 6.54 11.51
C ARG A 71 10.80 6.48 11.01
N PHE A 72 10.18 5.31 11.16
CA PHE A 72 8.78 5.15 10.80
C PHE A 72 7.87 5.83 11.83
N THR A 73 7.09 6.81 11.36
CA THR A 73 5.93 7.39 12.05
C THR A 73 4.80 7.59 11.04
N LEU A 74 3.54 7.63 11.50
CA LEU A 74 2.41 7.94 10.63
C LEU A 74 2.50 9.37 10.10
N ASP A 75 2.91 10.33 10.93
CA ASP A 75 3.01 11.74 10.51
C ASP A 75 4.03 11.90 9.38
N ARG A 76 5.23 11.28 9.51
CA ARG A 76 6.22 11.31 8.43
C ARG A 76 5.74 10.56 7.19
N SER A 77 4.98 9.47 7.36
CA SER A 77 4.35 8.76 6.25
C SER A 77 3.32 9.64 5.53
N PHE A 78 2.56 10.46 6.27
CA PHE A 78 1.63 11.42 5.66
C PHE A 78 2.35 12.50 4.85
N GLU A 79 3.47 13.02 5.34
CA GLU A 79 4.30 13.96 4.60
C GLU A 79 4.80 13.35 3.28
N VAL A 80 5.23 12.07 3.29
CA VAL A 80 5.61 11.34 2.07
C VAL A 80 4.45 11.24 1.07
N LEU A 81 3.22 11.02 1.55
CA LEU A 81 2.04 10.98 0.69
C LEU A 81 1.67 12.38 0.17
N ASP A 82 1.80 13.41 1.01
CA ASP A 82 1.60 14.81 0.61
C ASP A 82 2.63 15.22 -0.48
N GLU A 83 3.93 14.88 -0.30
CA GLU A 83 5.00 15.07 -1.28
C GLU A 83 4.67 14.36 -2.62
N ALA A 84 4.25 13.10 -2.56
CA ALA A 84 3.90 12.32 -3.73
C ALA A 84 2.67 12.87 -4.47
N ALA A 85 1.63 13.26 -3.74
CA ALA A 85 0.44 13.87 -4.34
C ALA A 85 0.76 15.20 -5.01
N ALA A 86 1.60 16.03 -4.38
CA ALA A 86 2.02 17.32 -4.91
C ALA A 86 2.92 17.20 -6.17
N SER A 87 3.66 16.10 -6.31
CA SER A 87 4.58 15.89 -7.45
C SER A 87 3.87 15.82 -8.81
N PHE A 88 2.57 15.57 -8.83
CA PHE A 88 1.76 15.53 -10.07
C PHE A 88 1.24 16.91 -10.49
N GLY A 89 1.53 17.94 -9.71
CA GLY A 89 1.12 19.32 -9.99
C GLY A 89 -0.15 19.76 -9.27
N PRO A 90 -0.40 21.08 -9.24
CA PRO A 90 -1.52 21.68 -8.52
C PRO A 90 -2.87 21.24 -9.08
N GLY A 91 -3.80 20.89 -8.20
CA GLY A 91 -5.16 20.46 -8.57
C GLY A 91 -5.28 19.08 -9.19
N ARG A 92 -4.17 18.37 -9.39
CA ARG A 92 -4.18 17.00 -9.93
C ARG A 92 -4.87 16.06 -8.95
N ARG A 93 -5.93 15.37 -9.41
CA ARG A 93 -6.59 14.35 -8.59
C ARG A 93 -5.67 13.13 -8.43
N VAL A 94 -5.65 12.55 -7.24
CA VAL A 94 -4.82 11.38 -6.92
C VAL A 94 -5.66 10.24 -6.35
N ALA A 95 -5.31 9.00 -6.69
CA ALA A 95 -5.82 7.78 -6.07
C ALA A 95 -4.72 7.14 -5.24
N LEU A 96 -5.03 6.64 -4.05
CA LEU A 96 -4.09 5.85 -3.25
C LEU A 96 -4.33 4.35 -3.43
N VAL A 97 -3.24 3.59 -3.52
CA VAL A 97 -3.27 2.12 -3.57
C VAL A 97 -2.28 1.61 -2.53
N GLY A 98 -2.79 1.10 -1.41
CA GLY A 98 -1.96 0.67 -0.29
C GLY A 98 -2.12 -0.81 0.05
N LEU A 99 -1.01 -1.48 0.38
CA LEU A 99 -0.97 -2.86 0.84
C LEU A 99 -0.63 -2.92 2.34
N SER A 100 -1.41 -3.64 3.15
CA SER A 100 -1.10 -3.90 4.56
C SER A 100 -0.82 -2.61 5.34
N LEU A 101 0.40 -2.37 5.84
CA LEU A 101 0.81 -1.11 6.47
C LEU A 101 0.50 0.10 5.57
N GLY A 102 0.78 -0.02 4.26
CA GLY A 102 0.44 1.01 3.28
C GLY A 102 -1.06 1.24 3.14
N GLY A 103 -1.87 0.19 3.25
CA GLY A 103 -3.33 0.29 3.26
C GLY A 103 -3.86 1.04 4.49
N TYR A 104 -3.35 0.71 5.67
CA TYR A 104 -3.65 1.45 6.89
C TYR A 104 -3.23 2.91 6.80
N THR A 105 -2.01 3.17 6.33
CA THR A 105 -1.49 4.54 6.14
C THR A 105 -2.35 5.33 5.16
N SER A 106 -2.74 4.72 4.04
CA SER A 106 -3.60 5.35 3.02
C SER A 106 -4.98 5.71 3.55
N LEU A 107 -5.62 4.81 4.33
CA LEU A 107 -6.92 5.09 4.95
C LEU A 107 -6.84 6.21 6.00
N ALA A 108 -5.78 6.21 6.83
CA ALA A 108 -5.59 7.26 7.83
C ALA A 108 -5.27 8.63 7.19
N TRP A 109 -4.51 8.65 6.10
CA TRP A 109 -4.26 9.87 5.34
C TRP A 109 -5.53 10.37 4.65
N ALA A 110 -6.32 9.48 4.03
CA ALA A 110 -7.58 9.80 3.38
C ALA A 110 -8.63 10.37 4.36
N ALA A 111 -8.62 9.92 5.61
CA ALA A 111 -9.50 10.44 6.66
C ALA A 111 -9.24 11.94 6.99
N ARG A 112 -8.10 12.49 6.58
CA ARG A 112 -7.82 13.94 6.63
C ARG A 112 -8.57 14.74 5.55
N ARG A 113 -9.24 14.05 4.64
CA ARG A 113 -10.06 14.59 3.54
C ARG A 113 -9.31 15.55 2.61
N PRO A 114 -8.17 15.15 2.04
CA PRO A 114 -7.46 16.01 1.10
C PRO A 114 -8.32 16.28 -0.13
N ALA A 115 -8.40 17.56 -0.53
CA ALA A 115 -9.35 18.03 -1.56
C ALA A 115 -9.18 17.35 -2.94
N ASN A 116 -7.96 16.92 -3.25
CA ASN A 116 -7.62 16.29 -4.52
C ASN A 116 -7.68 14.74 -4.49
N LEU A 117 -8.13 14.11 -3.40
CA LEU A 117 -8.25 12.65 -3.35
C LEU A 117 -9.43 12.17 -4.20
N ALA A 118 -9.17 11.20 -5.09
CA ALA A 118 -10.14 10.60 -5.98
C ALA A 118 -10.76 9.32 -5.40
N GLY A 119 -9.97 8.54 -4.65
CA GLY A 119 -10.40 7.28 -4.05
C GLY A 119 -9.22 6.51 -3.45
N VAL A 120 -9.51 5.42 -2.74
CA VAL A 120 -8.52 4.57 -2.06
C VAL A 120 -8.76 3.10 -2.39
N VAL A 121 -7.71 2.40 -2.82
CA VAL A 121 -7.65 0.93 -2.82
C VAL A 121 -6.83 0.51 -1.59
N ALA A 122 -7.51 -0.08 -0.61
CA ALA A 122 -6.89 -0.53 0.63
C ALA A 122 -6.85 -2.08 0.64
N ALA A 123 -5.66 -2.63 0.39
CA ALA A 123 -5.45 -4.05 0.24
C ALA A 123 -4.86 -4.69 1.50
N ALA A 124 -5.34 -5.87 1.89
CA ALA A 124 -4.81 -6.69 2.98
C ALA A 124 -4.71 -5.96 4.34
N CYS A 125 -5.66 -5.07 4.66
CA CYS A 125 -5.64 -4.25 5.88
C CYS A 125 -7.00 -4.15 6.59
N THR A 126 -7.85 -5.17 6.47
CA THR A 126 -9.19 -5.18 7.08
C THR A 126 -9.25 -5.88 8.45
N SER A 127 -8.21 -5.69 9.27
CA SER A 127 -8.16 -6.12 10.66
C SER A 127 -7.96 -4.91 11.58
N ASP A 128 -9.01 -4.47 12.30
CA ASP A 128 -8.90 -3.30 13.17
C ASP A 128 -7.91 -3.57 14.32
N PRO A 129 -6.83 -2.80 14.48
CA PRO A 129 -5.86 -2.98 15.56
C PRO A 129 -6.45 -2.75 16.94
N LYS A 130 -7.53 -1.94 17.06
CA LYS A 130 -8.17 -1.67 18.33
C LYS A 130 -8.80 -2.95 18.89
N GLY A 131 -8.48 -3.25 20.15
CA GLY A 131 -8.98 -4.46 20.83
C GLY A 131 -8.23 -5.74 20.48
N LYS A 132 -7.19 -5.66 19.64
CA LYS A 132 -6.30 -6.80 19.35
C LYS A 132 -4.97 -6.66 20.12
N PRO A 133 -4.28 -7.76 20.42
CA PRO A 133 -3.04 -7.74 21.23
C PRO A 133 -1.82 -7.22 20.44
N VAL A 134 -2.01 -6.13 19.68
CA VAL A 134 -0.94 -5.52 18.87
C VAL A 134 0.24 -5.06 19.72
N ALA A 135 -0.04 -4.56 20.92
CA ALA A 135 0.99 -4.16 21.88
C ALA A 135 1.84 -5.36 22.32
N LEU A 136 1.23 -6.52 22.57
CA LEU A 136 1.96 -7.75 22.89
C LEU A 136 2.89 -8.17 21.76
N TYR A 137 2.44 -8.11 20.50
CA TYR A 137 3.31 -8.41 19.33
C TYR A 137 4.47 -7.44 19.22
N ARG A 138 4.23 -6.15 19.46
CA ARG A 138 5.27 -5.13 19.51
C ARG A 138 6.31 -5.47 20.59
N ASP A 139 5.87 -5.85 21.78
CA ASP A 139 6.76 -6.13 22.91
C ASP A 139 7.57 -7.42 22.69
N VAL A 140 6.96 -8.45 22.11
CA VAL A 140 7.69 -9.65 21.64
C VAL A 140 8.71 -9.30 20.55
N ALA A 141 8.34 -8.47 19.57
CA ALA A 141 9.26 -8.01 18.54
C ALA A 141 10.43 -7.20 19.13
N ARG A 142 10.18 -6.36 20.14
CA ARG A 142 11.25 -5.63 20.89
C ARG A 142 12.21 -6.59 21.59
N LEU A 143 11.70 -7.63 22.25
CA LEU A 143 12.55 -8.64 22.89
C LEU A 143 13.46 -9.36 21.89
N VAL A 144 12.94 -9.66 20.68
CA VAL A 144 13.74 -10.24 19.58
C VAL A 144 14.83 -9.27 19.13
N VAL A 145 14.54 -7.98 19.03
CA VAL A 145 15.50 -6.94 18.62
C VAL A 145 16.60 -6.75 19.70
N VAL A 146 16.21 -6.64 20.97
CA VAL A 146 17.12 -6.38 22.09
C VAL A 146 17.93 -7.65 22.46
N GLY A 147 17.30 -8.83 22.39
CA GLY A 147 17.92 -10.13 22.68
C GLY A 147 18.82 -10.67 21.57
N GLY A 148 18.77 -10.11 20.36
CA GLY A 148 19.50 -10.58 19.18
C GLY A 148 21.03 -10.43 19.25
N GLY A 149 21.56 -9.74 20.28
CA GLY A 149 23.00 -9.68 20.57
C GLY A 149 23.58 -10.93 21.25
N ALA A 150 22.74 -11.82 21.81
CA ALA A 150 23.20 -12.97 22.60
C ALA A 150 22.63 -14.34 22.18
N VAL A 151 21.63 -14.42 21.27
CA VAL A 151 20.86 -15.66 21.04
C VAL A 151 20.60 -15.93 19.56
N GLY A 152 21.66 -16.19 18.81
CA GLY A 152 21.56 -16.55 17.38
C GLY A 152 20.78 -17.86 17.08
N ARG A 153 20.44 -18.69 18.07
CA ARG A 153 19.63 -19.92 17.92
C ARG A 153 18.18 -19.78 18.42
N GLY A 154 17.95 -18.99 19.44
CA GLY A 154 16.60 -18.71 19.97
C GLY A 154 15.79 -17.78 19.07
N ALA A 155 16.45 -16.83 18.38
CA ALA A 155 15.78 -15.90 17.47
C ALA A 155 15.20 -16.60 16.24
N ARG A 156 15.82 -17.68 15.75
CA ARG A 156 15.28 -18.51 14.66
C ARG A 156 14.05 -19.30 15.09
N TRP A 157 13.96 -19.70 16.35
CA TRP A 157 12.80 -20.37 16.92
C TRP A 157 11.65 -19.36 17.15
N ALA A 158 11.93 -18.19 17.71
CA ALA A 158 10.94 -17.12 17.93
C ALA A 158 10.37 -16.54 16.63
N ALA A 159 11.16 -16.42 15.56
CA ALA A 159 10.67 -16.03 14.24
C ALA A 159 9.74 -17.09 13.61
N ARG A 160 10.01 -18.39 13.88
CA ARG A 160 9.14 -19.50 13.47
C ARG A 160 7.86 -19.56 14.29
N THR A 161 7.92 -19.23 15.59
CA THR A 161 6.78 -19.24 16.50
C THR A 161 5.95 -17.98 16.40
N SER A 162 6.51 -16.80 16.05
CA SER A 162 5.72 -15.60 15.84
C SER A 162 4.83 -15.69 14.58
N GLY A 163 5.30 -16.32 13.49
CA GLY A 163 4.43 -16.71 12.37
C GLY A 163 3.37 -17.75 12.75
N ALA A 164 3.74 -18.72 13.61
CA ALA A 164 2.82 -19.74 14.12
C ALA A 164 1.87 -19.20 15.21
N ALA A 165 2.31 -18.26 16.05
CA ALA A 165 1.47 -17.59 17.04
C ALA A 165 0.45 -16.66 16.38
N TRP A 166 0.85 -15.91 15.33
CA TRP A 166 -0.08 -15.15 14.51
C TRP A 166 -1.13 -16.07 13.86
N SER A 167 -0.69 -17.19 13.29
CA SER A 167 -1.57 -18.22 12.73
C SER A 167 -2.41 -18.95 13.78
N ALA A 168 -1.95 -19.10 15.03
CA ALA A 168 -2.69 -19.75 16.10
C ALA A 168 -3.79 -18.86 16.68
N ILE A 169 -3.54 -17.57 16.81
CA ILE A 169 -4.54 -16.60 17.31
C ILE A 169 -5.63 -16.36 16.27
N THR A 170 -5.28 -16.37 14.97
CA THR A 170 -6.27 -16.31 13.89
C THR A 170 -7.07 -17.62 13.77
N ARG A 171 -6.52 -18.77 14.20
CA ARG A 171 -7.22 -20.06 14.24
C ARG A 171 -8.13 -20.25 15.45
N ALA A 172 -7.77 -19.70 16.61
CA ALA A 172 -8.62 -19.77 17.81
C ALA A 172 -9.97 -19.06 17.65
N GLY A 173 -10.08 -18.16 16.66
CA GLY A 173 -11.34 -17.53 16.25
C GLY A 173 -12.16 -18.31 15.22
N ARG A 174 -11.69 -19.45 14.71
CA ARG A 174 -12.40 -20.31 13.76
C ARG A 174 -12.14 -21.78 14.04
N SER A 175 -13.04 -22.40 14.78
CA SER A 175 -13.15 -23.87 14.81
C SER A 175 -13.82 -24.33 13.52
N LEU A 176 -13.04 -24.75 12.52
CA LEU A 176 -13.45 -25.69 11.45
C LEU A 176 -12.20 -26.28 10.77
N PRO A 177 -12.18 -27.58 10.40
CA PRO A 177 -11.00 -28.31 10.01
C PRO A 177 -10.73 -28.24 8.50
N GLY A 178 -9.46 -28.19 8.12
CA GLY A 178 -9.00 -28.58 6.79
C GLY A 178 -8.08 -27.59 6.08
N GLY A 179 -6.82 -28.00 5.80
CA GLY A 179 -5.99 -27.48 4.73
C GLY A 179 -4.63 -26.88 5.15
N GLY A 180 -3.58 -27.64 4.86
CA GLY A 180 -2.19 -27.36 5.21
C GLY A 180 -1.61 -26.08 4.63
N ALA A 181 -0.77 -25.46 5.42
CA ALA A 181 0.03 -24.30 5.03
C ALA A 181 1.41 -24.75 4.56
N SER A 182 1.78 -24.37 3.35
CA SER A 182 3.16 -24.39 2.85
C SER A 182 3.66 -22.96 2.72
N SER A 183 4.53 -22.56 3.62
CA SER A 183 5.33 -21.34 3.47
C SER A 183 6.55 -21.68 2.62
N HIS A 184 6.52 -21.36 1.34
CA HIS A 184 7.71 -21.41 0.48
C HIS A 184 8.38 -20.04 0.42
N ALA A 185 9.52 -19.94 1.09
CA ALA A 185 10.55 -18.98 0.75
C ALA A 185 11.14 -19.45 -0.60
N LEU A 186 10.83 -18.77 -1.69
CA LEU A 186 11.43 -19.03 -2.99
C LEU A 186 12.73 -18.22 -3.11
N ALA A 187 13.86 -18.91 -2.86
CA ALA A 187 15.12 -18.56 -3.49
C ALA A 187 15.25 -19.45 -4.71
N GLY A 188 15.06 -18.88 -5.90
CA GLY A 188 15.37 -19.52 -7.18
C GLY A 188 16.78 -19.15 -7.63
N PRO A 189 17.53 -20.04 -8.30
CA PRO A 189 18.87 -19.75 -8.79
C PRO A 189 18.80 -19.04 -10.16
N GLY A 190 19.57 -17.96 -10.28
CA GLY A 190 20.06 -17.43 -11.55
C GLY A 190 19.21 -16.34 -12.19
N ASP A 191 19.57 -15.08 -11.88
CA ASP A 191 19.39 -14.00 -12.83
C ASP A 191 20.54 -13.00 -12.70
N ALA A 192 21.35 -12.91 -13.73
CA ALA A 192 22.41 -11.93 -13.89
C ALA A 192 21.76 -10.61 -14.31
N GLY A 193 21.45 -9.77 -13.33
CA GLY A 193 20.80 -8.48 -13.51
C GLY A 193 20.30 -7.89 -12.20
N ALA A 194 20.97 -8.20 -11.08
CA ALA A 194 20.61 -7.68 -9.77
C ALA A 194 20.91 -6.18 -9.67
N ALA A 195 20.01 -5.34 -10.18
CA ALA A 195 19.86 -4.00 -9.66
C ALA A 195 19.68 -4.13 -8.13
N HIS A 196 20.50 -3.42 -7.40
CA HIS A 196 20.65 -3.46 -5.96
C HIS A 196 19.29 -3.40 -5.24
N ARG A 197 18.70 -4.54 -4.90
CA ARG A 197 17.49 -4.59 -4.06
C ARG A 197 17.91 -4.08 -2.69
N PRO A 198 17.34 -2.97 -2.21
CA PRO A 198 17.67 -2.48 -0.88
C PRO A 198 17.37 -3.58 0.14
N ALA A 199 18.26 -3.75 1.10
CA ALA A 199 18.11 -4.73 2.18
C ALA A 199 16.76 -4.49 2.88
N ALA A 200 16.03 -5.57 3.19
CA ALA A 200 14.78 -5.46 3.93
C ALA A 200 15.01 -4.73 5.27
N PRO A 201 14.14 -3.77 5.65
CA PRO A 201 14.26 -3.03 6.89
C PRO A 201 14.41 -3.96 8.10
N GLY A 202 15.20 -3.51 9.09
CA GLY A 202 15.38 -4.23 10.35
C GLY A 202 14.08 -4.36 11.17
N TRP A 203 14.13 -5.15 12.23
CA TRP A 203 12.96 -5.37 13.11
C TRP A 203 12.50 -4.12 13.86
N HIS A 204 13.33 -3.08 13.99
CA HIS A 204 12.93 -1.80 14.59
C HIS A 204 11.74 -1.16 13.86
N VAL A 205 11.65 -1.33 12.54
CA VAL A 205 10.50 -0.86 11.75
C VAL A 205 9.20 -1.54 12.18
N VAL A 206 9.26 -2.85 12.47
CA VAL A 206 8.10 -3.60 12.96
C VAL A 206 7.63 -3.02 14.28
N THR A 207 8.56 -2.75 15.22
CA THR A 207 8.20 -2.18 16.53
C THR A 207 7.65 -0.78 16.43
N ASP A 208 8.21 0.06 15.57
CA ASP A 208 7.75 1.42 15.34
C ASP A 208 6.35 1.41 14.69
N ALA A 209 6.14 0.63 13.63
CA ALA A 209 4.85 0.51 12.98
C ALA A 209 3.75 -0.04 13.92
N LEU A 210 4.03 -1.13 14.66
CA LEU A 210 3.08 -1.66 15.63
C LEU A 210 2.78 -0.67 16.77
N THR A 211 3.73 0.19 17.15
CA THR A 211 3.50 1.26 18.12
C THR A 211 2.51 2.30 17.57
N GLN A 212 2.63 2.65 16.29
CA GLN A 212 1.71 3.59 15.64
C GLN A 212 0.30 3.00 15.45
N LEU A 213 0.19 1.68 15.26
CA LEU A 213 -1.08 0.99 15.06
C LEU A 213 -1.79 0.64 16.38
N ALA A 214 -1.03 0.36 17.46
CA ALA A 214 -1.58 -0.18 18.71
C ALA A 214 -2.62 0.75 19.34
N GLY A 215 -3.77 0.18 19.71
CA GLY A 215 -4.86 0.89 20.40
C GLY A 215 -5.66 1.86 19.54
N ARG A 216 -5.27 2.09 18.30
CA ARG A 216 -5.99 2.95 17.35
C ARG A 216 -7.03 2.15 16.57
N SER A 217 -8.16 2.77 16.22
CA SER A 217 -9.20 2.17 15.39
C SER A 217 -9.12 2.71 13.98
N TRP A 218 -8.82 1.84 13.03
CA TRP A 218 -8.90 2.16 11.61
C TRP A 218 -10.33 2.21 11.10
N LEU A 219 -11.27 1.56 11.76
CA LEU A 219 -12.70 1.73 11.49
C LEU A 219 -13.14 3.19 11.68
N ALA A 220 -12.54 3.92 12.62
CA ALA A 220 -12.80 5.36 12.77
C ALA A 220 -12.31 6.14 11.55
N HIS A 221 -11.09 5.87 11.08
CA HIS A 221 -10.56 6.50 9.86
C HIS A 221 -11.44 6.20 8.64
N VAL A 222 -11.87 4.95 8.46
CA VAL A 222 -12.75 4.57 7.32
C VAL A 222 -14.06 5.37 7.31
N ARG A 223 -14.66 5.63 8.48
CA ARG A 223 -15.88 6.49 8.59
C ARG A 223 -15.64 7.93 8.14
N ASP A 224 -14.42 8.43 8.36
CA ASP A 224 -14.06 9.80 8.03
C ASP A 224 -13.65 9.98 6.56
N VAL A 225 -13.41 8.88 5.81
CA VAL A 225 -13.12 8.92 4.38
C VAL A 225 -14.40 9.25 3.62
N ASP A 226 -14.32 10.29 2.80
CA ASP A 226 -15.46 10.82 2.05
C ASP A 226 -15.38 10.58 0.53
N VAL A 227 -14.44 9.75 0.09
CA VAL A 227 -14.25 9.26 -1.30
C VAL A 227 -14.46 7.74 -1.36
N PRO A 228 -14.64 7.14 -2.56
CA PRO A 228 -14.80 5.70 -2.69
C PRO A 228 -13.61 4.92 -2.14
N VAL A 229 -13.89 3.84 -1.43
CA VAL A 229 -12.91 2.91 -0.86
C VAL A 229 -13.11 1.52 -1.45
N TRP A 230 -12.09 0.98 -2.07
CA TRP A 230 -12.04 -0.41 -2.51
C TRP A 230 -11.20 -1.24 -1.55
N LEU A 231 -11.85 -2.12 -0.78
CA LEU A 231 -11.21 -3.06 0.11
C LEU A 231 -10.87 -4.32 -0.69
N VAL A 232 -9.58 -4.69 -0.78
CA VAL A 232 -9.13 -5.81 -1.61
C VAL A 232 -8.32 -6.79 -0.78
N ASN A 233 -8.81 -8.00 -0.59
CA ASN A 233 -8.13 -9.01 0.21
C ASN A 233 -7.92 -10.30 -0.57
N GLY A 234 -6.84 -11.01 -0.29
CA GLY A 234 -6.68 -12.39 -0.74
C GLY A 234 -7.59 -13.34 0.06
N ALA A 235 -8.16 -14.36 -0.57
CA ALA A 235 -9.05 -15.30 0.10
C ALA A 235 -8.39 -16.07 1.28
N ARG A 236 -7.05 -16.18 1.27
CA ARG A 236 -6.24 -16.83 2.31
C ARG A 236 -5.57 -15.85 3.26
N ASP A 237 -5.83 -14.55 3.11
CA ASP A 237 -5.22 -13.53 3.95
C ASP A 237 -5.72 -13.65 5.40
N HIS A 238 -4.79 -13.65 6.35
CA HIS A 238 -5.07 -13.69 7.78
C HIS A 238 -5.55 -12.34 8.35
N MET A 239 -5.41 -11.25 7.60
CA MET A 239 -5.83 -9.90 7.98
C MET A 239 -7.31 -9.59 7.64
N ARG A 240 -8.10 -10.56 7.21
CA ARG A 240 -9.51 -10.44 6.83
C ARG A 240 -10.50 -10.49 8.01
N LEU A 241 -10.09 -10.06 9.19
CA LEU A 241 -10.87 -10.35 10.42
C LEU A 241 -12.12 -9.47 10.58
N ASP A 242 -12.10 -8.27 10.04
CA ASP A 242 -13.16 -7.26 10.25
C ASP A 242 -13.72 -6.72 8.92
N GLU A 243 -13.64 -7.46 7.79
CA GLU A 243 -14.05 -7.01 6.45
C GLU A 243 -15.45 -6.36 6.44
N GLN A 244 -16.43 -7.04 7.02
CA GLN A 244 -17.81 -6.55 7.04
C GLN A 244 -17.96 -5.27 7.88
N ARG A 245 -17.16 -5.14 8.93
CA ARG A 245 -17.16 -3.93 9.76
C ARG A 245 -16.55 -2.74 9.02
N TYR A 246 -15.48 -2.99 8.20
CA TYR A 246 -14.89 -1.98 7.33
C TYR A 246 -15.86 -1.56 6.24
N LEU A 247 -16.50 -2.52 5.57
CA LEU A 247 -17.51 -2.25 4.55
C LEU A 247 -18.68 -1.44 5.12
N ALA A 248 -19.19 -1.80 6.29
CA ALA A 248 -20.28 -1.08 6.94
C ALA A 248 -19.89 0.29 7.51
N ALA A 249 -18.60 0.52 7.77
CA ALA A 249 -18.11 1.78 8.30
C ALA A 249 -17.92 2.86 7.22
N ALA A 250 -17.59 2.46 6.01
CA ALA A 250 -17.34 3.38 4.90
C ALA A 250 -18.65 3.93 4.35
N ALA A 251 -18.64 5.21 3.95
CA ALA A 251 -19.77 5.84 3.29
C ALA A 251 -20.02 5.32 1.85
N ASP A 252 -18.92 4.97 1.16
CA ASP A 252 -18.94 4.41 -0.20
C ASP A 252 -17.80 3.40 -0.32
N ALA A 253 -18.10 2.11 -0.28
CA ALA A 253 -17.08 1.07 -0.36
C ALA A 253 -17.50 -0.16 -1.16
N ALA A 254 -16.52 -0.77 -1.80
CA ALA A 254 -16.58 -2.09 -2.40
C ALA A 254 -15.61 -3.05 -1.73
N LEU A 255 -16.02 -4.30 -1.52
CA LEU A 255 -15.14 -5.37 -1.02
C LEU A 255 -14.92 -6.40 -2.12
N VAL A 256 -13.66 -6.65 -2.44
CA VAL A 256 -13.24 -7.69 -3.39
C VAL A 256 -12.33 -8.70 -2.70
N VAL A 257 -12.69 -9.98 -2.82
CA VAL A 257 -11.88 -11.07 -2.32
C VAL A 257 -11.27 -11.84 -3.49
N VAL A 258 -9.95 -11.77 -3.63
CA VAL A 258 -9.21 -12.41 -4.72
C VAL A 258 -9.00 -13.90 -4.40
N PRO A 259 -9.55 -14.83 -5.21
CA PRO A 259 -9.41 -16.27 -4.95
C PRO A 259 -7.94 -16.71 -4.97
N ARG A 260 -7.60 -17.67 -4.12
CA ARG A 260 -6.28 -18.32 -4.02
C ARG A 260 -5.11 -17.42 -3.63
N ALA A 261 -5.29 -16.12 -3.47
CA ALA A 261 -4.27 -15.20 -2.97
C ALA A 261 -4.24 -15.15 -1.44
N GLY A 262 -3.08 -14.88 -0.87
CA GLY A 262 -2.85 -14.61 0.55
C GLY A 262 -2.72 -13.12 0.83
N HIS A 263 -1.79 -12.77 1.74
CA HIS A 263 -1.59 -11.40 2.22
C HIS A 263 -1.01 -10.47 1.15
N ASP A 264 -0.04 -10.94 0.37
CA ASP A 264 0.60 -10.15 -0.67
C ASP A 264 -0.17 -10.25 -1.99
N VAL A 265 -1.46 -9.88 -1.96
CA VAL A 265 -2.43 -10.09 -3.04
C VAL A 265 -2.00 -9.48 -4.38
N ASN A 266 -1.23 -8.38 -4.36
CA ASN A 266 -0.71 -7.72 -5.56
C ASN A 266 0.38 -8.54 -6.27
N SER A 267 1.16 -9.33 -5.55
CA SER A 267 2.25 -10.15 -6.07
C SER A 267 1.85 -11.63 -6.23
N GLU A 268 0.97 -12.15 -5.37
CA GLU A 268 0.48 -13.53 -5.45
C GLU A 268 -0.56 -13.73 -6.57
N ALA A 269 -1.31 -12.69 -6.93
CA ALA A 269 -2.32 -12.73 -7.98
C ALA A 269 -2.34 -11.42 -8.81
N PRO A 270 -1.22 -11.04 -9.45
CA PRO A 270 -1.03 -9.71 -10.04
C PRO A 270 -2.07 -9.39 -11.11
N GLU A 271 -2.45 -10.33 -11.98
CA GLU A 271 -3.43 -10.10 -13.04
C GLU A 271 -4.84 -9.90 -12.46
N ALA A 272 -5.20 -10.63 -11.40
CA ALA A 272 -6.48 -10.46 -10.72
C ALA A 272 -6.51 -9.12 -9.98
N PHE A 273 -5.43 -8.76 -9.30
CA PHE A 273 -5.30 -7.47 -8.64
C PHE A 273 -5.36 -6.30 -9.65
N ASN A 274 -4.66 -6.41 -10.77
CA ASN A 274 -4.66 -5.41 -11.84
C ASN A 274 -6.06 -5.18 -12.41
N ARG A 275 -6.86 -6.24 -12.62
CA ARG A 275 -8.27 -6.09 -13.04
C ARG A 275 -9.12 -5.36 -12.00
N VAL A 276 -8.93 -5.64 -10.73
CA VAL A 276 -9.62 -4.92 -9.64
C VAL A 276 -9.19 -3.46 -9.63
N LEU A 277 -7.89 -3.21 -9.73
CA LEU A 277 -7.32 -1.86 -9.77
C LEU A 277 -7.89 -1.03 -10.93
N GLY A 278 -7.94 -1.59 -12.15
CA GLY A 278 -8.53 -0.90 -13.30
C GLY A 278 -10.01 -0.53 -13.08
N ARG A 279 -10.80 -1.42 -12.45
CA ARG A 279 -12.19 -1.12 -12.09
C ARG A 279 -12.31 0.00 -11.06
N ALA A 280 -11.47 -0.04 -10.02
CA ALA A 280 -11.43 0.99 -8.98
C ALA A 280 -11.06 2.36 -9.56
N LEU A 281 -10.05 2.42 -10.42
CA LEU A 281 -9.61 3.67 -11.06
C LEU A 281 -10.70 4.24 -12.00
N ALA A 282 -11.37 3.39 -12.77
CA ALA A 282 -12.53 3.79 -13.59
C ALA A 282 -13.67 4.34 -12.72
N ASP A 283 -13.88 3.74 -11.54
CA ASP A 283 -14.87 4.22 -10.57
C ASP A 283 -14.48 5.59 -9.99
N PHE A 284 -13.22 5.79 -9.61
CA PHE A 284 -12.69 7.06 -9.12
C PHE A 284 -12.72 8.18 -10.17
N GLY A 285 -12.62 7.82 -11.45
CA GLY A 285 -12.73 8.75 -12.59
C GLY A 285 -14.10 9.39 -12.73
N ARG A 286 -15.19 8.68 -12.37
CA ARG A 286 -16.57 9.17 -12.56
C ARG A 286 -16.98 10.35 -11.69
N GLY A 287 -16.19 10.71 -10.67
CA GLY A 287 -16.52 11.80 -9.75
C GLY A 287 -17.81 11.57 -8.92
N ARG A 288 -17.99 12.36 -7.85
CA ARG A 288 -19.17 12.24 -6.95
C ARG A 288 -20.51 12.51 -7.65
N GLY A 289 -20.57 13.45 -8.58
CA GLY A 289 -21.82 13.89 -9.22
C GLY A 289 -22.48 12.85 -10.13
N ALA A 290 -21.68 11.99 -10.76
CA ALA A 290 -22.17 10.97 -11.68
C ALA A 290 -22.73 9.70 -11.00
N ARG A 291 -22.53 9.54 -9.69
CA ARG A 291 -22.93 8.34 -8.92
C ARG A 291 -24.30 8.49 -8.24
N LEU A 292 -24.74 9.72 -8.01
CA LEU A 292 -26.04 9.99 -7.37
C LEU A 292 -27.21 9.98 -8.37
N GLY A 293 -26.94 9.73 -9.65
CA GLY A 293 -27.94 9.73 -10.74
C GLY A 293 -28.04 8.40 -11.50
N ALA A 294 -27.45 7.30 -11.02
CA ALA A 294 -27.49 5.99 -11.66
C ALA A 294 -28.33 4.97 -10.85
#